data_05b361ca6123fbe8e0d48a3a4325a8f6
#
_entry.id   05b361ca6123fbe8e0d48a3a4325a8f6
#
_cell.length_a   1.000
_cell.length_b   1.000
_cell.length_c   1.000
_cell.angle_alpha   90.00
_cell.angle_beta   90.00
_cell.angle_gamma   90.00
#
_symmetry.space_group_name_H-M   'P 1'
#
loop_
_entity.id
_entity.type
_entity.pdbx_description
1 polymer ?
#
loop_
_entity_poly.entity_id
_entity_poly.type
_entity_poly.pdbx_seq_one_letter_code
_entity_poly.pdbx_strand_id
1 'polypeptide(L)'
;MKRVNYLLMLLAVGVLLITSCGKNGAVGPQGPTGPTGPQGPAGSTGSAGTNGTNGSTGATGATGATGTANVIYSAWTTPASYTKDTIFSTYHFDANIPAAKITQAILDNGTVLVYGKLDGYTATIWPTSQVSALPIVVTYEEGTTTYTDTWSSLITLGNVKIDFVDNGNLYGGISNAHQFRYVIIPGAVLTATINKHVNFNDYSQVQQAFHLPD
;
A
#
# COMPACT_ATOMS: atom_id res chain seq x y z
N MET A 1 -43.98 21.86 -31.82
CA MET A 1 -43.94 22.67 -30.58
C MET A 1 -43.69 21.87 -29.31
N LYS A 2 -44.29 20.68 -29.12
CA LYS A 2 -44.05 19.88 -27.87
C LYS A 2 -42.60 19.40 -27.68
N ARG A 3 -41.86 19.04 -28.74
CA ARG A 3 -40.47 18.57 -28.65
C ARG A 3 -39.46 19.65 -28.28
N VAL A 4 -39.71 20.88 -28.63
CA VAL A 4 -38.83 22.02 -28.29
C VAL A 4 -38.92 22.33 -26.80
N ASN A 5 -40.10 22.18 -26.20
CA ASN A 5 -40.28 22.42 -24.76
C ASN A 5 -39.56 21.38 -23.90
N TYR A 6 -39.50 20.09 -24.34
CA TYR A 6 -38.73 19.07 -23.63
C TYR A 6 -37.23 19.34 -23.69
N LEU A 7 -36.73 19.82 -24.83
CA LEU A 7 -35.30 20.13 -24.99
C LEU A 7 -34.90 21.32 -24.11
N LEU A 8 -35.74 22.34 -24.04
CA LEU A 8 -35.54 23.51 -23.15
C LEU A 8 -35.66 23.12 -21.67
N MET A 9 -36.54 22.18 -21.32
CA MET A 9 -36.70 21.69 -19.97
C MET A 9 -35.49 20.84 -19.53
N LEU A 10 -34.96 20.00 -20.43
CA LEU A 10 -33.74 19.22 -20.20
C LEU A 10 -32.52 20.17 -20.05
N LEU A 11 -32.43 21.22 -20.84
CA LEU A 11 -31.34 22.19 -20.73
C LEU A 11 -31.40 22.94 -19.41
N ALA A 12 -32.59 23.31 -18.95
CA ALA A 12 -32.80 24.01 -17.68
C ALA A 12 -32.45 23.11 -16.46
N VAL A 13 -32.75 21.83 -16.52
CA VAL A 13 -32.39 20.85 -15.48
C VAL A 13 -30.88 20.62 -15.49
N GLY A 14 -30.23 20.58 -16.66
CA GLY A 14 -28.79 20.45 -16.80
C GLY A 14 -28.01 21.61 -16.19
N VAL A 15 -28.50 22.82 -16.30
CA VAL A 15 -27.85 24.03 -15.75
C VAL A 15 -27.97 24.10 -14.23
N LEU A 16 -29.02 23.55 -13.64
CA LEU A 16 -29.21 23.52 -12.18
C LEU A 16 -28.28 22.53 -11.45
N LEU A 17 -27.69 21.57 -12.17
CA LEU A 17 -26.81 20.56 -11.57
C LEU A 17 -25.33 20.96 -11.50
N ILE A 18 -24.95 22.08 -12.16
CA ILE A 18 -23.53 22.52 -12.17
C ILE A 18 -23.23 23.63 -11.15
N THR A 19 -24.18 24.03 -10.30
CA THR A 19 -23.90 24.98 -9.22
C THR A 19 -23.55 24.35 -7.88
N SER A 20 -23.32 23.04 -7.84
CA SER A 20 -22.66 22.42 -6.68
C SER A 20 -21.18 22.75 -6.73
N CYS A 21 -20.84 24.00 -6.46
CA CYS A 21 -19.49 24.41 -6.11
C CYS A 21 -19.16 23.72 -4.75
N GLY A 22 -18.60 22.54 -4.82
CA GLY A 22 -17.98 21.92 -3.67
C GLY A 22 -16.90 22.86 -3.18
N LYS A 23 -17.18 23.60 -2.11
CA LYS A 23 -16.11 24.26 -1.35
C LYS A 23 -15.19 23.15 -0.94
N ASN A 24 -13.98 23.14 -1.49
CA ASN A 24 -12.90 22.35 -0.89
C ASN A 24 -12.87 22.77 0.58
N GLY A 25 -13.20 21.84 1.47
CA GLY A 25 -13.12 22.09 2.88
C GLY A 25 -11.72 22.61 3.16
N ALA A 26 -11.65 23.74 3.87
CA ALA A 26 -10.37 24.28 4.30
C ALA A 26 -9.59 23.10 4.94
N VAL A 27 -8.32 23.00 4.57
CA VAL A 27 -7.39 22.10 5.28
C VAL A 27 -7.59 22.40 6.76
N GLY A 28 -7.96 21.39 7.53
CA GLY A 28 -8.16 21.52 8.97
C GLY A 28 -6.93 22.22 9.56
N PRO A 29 -7.11 23.12 10.51
CA PRO A 29 -5.98 23.79 11.13
C PRO A 29 -5.01 22.71 11.62
N GLN A 30 -3.74 22.93 11.38
CA GLN A 30 -2.67 22.10 11.95
C GLN A 30 -2.95 21.99 13.45
N GLY A 31 -3.00 20.77 13.95
CA GLY A 31 -3.21 20.54 15.37
C GLY A 31 -2.23 21.38 16.17
N PRO A 32 -2.65 21.95 17.29
CA PRO A 32 -1.78 22.77 18.10
C PRO A 32 -0.51 21.99 18.39
N THR A 33 0.62 22.66 18.26
CA THR A 33 1.92 22.13 18.71
C THR A 33 1.70 21.61 20.13
N GLY A 34 1.98 20.35 20.38
CA GLY A 34 1.83 19.77 21.70
C GLY A 34 2.47 20.70 22.75
N PRO A 35 1.85 20.87 23.89
CA PRO A 35 2.38 21.77 24.93
C PRO A 35 3.83 21.38 25.18
N THR A 36 4.69 22.37 25.19
CA THR A 36 6.06 22.22 25.68
C THR A 36 5.95 21.55 27.04
N GLY A 37 6.60 20.40 27.21
CA GLY A 37 6.58 19.68 28.47
C GLY A 37 6.83 20.66 29.62
N PRO A 38 6.12 20.56 30.72
CA PRO A 38 6.26 21.49 31.83
C PRO A 38 7.74 21.55 32.19
N GLN A 39 8.24 22.77 32.30
CA GLN A 39 9.58 23.01 32.82
C GLN A 39 9.66 22.31 34.18
N GLY A 40 10.62 21.44 34.34
CA GLY A 40 10.82 20.72 35.58
C GLY A 40 10.80 21.72 36.77
N PRO A 41 10.19 21.38 37.89
CA PRO A 41 10.11 22.28 39.03
C PRO A 41 11.51 22.81 39.33
N ALA A 42 11.61 24.12 39.49
CA ALA A 42 12.84 24.74 39.92
C ALA A 42 13.31 24.02 41.20
N GLY A 43 14.52 23.50 41.17
CA GLY A 43 15.07 22.74 42.27
C GLY A 43 14.89 23.55 43.54
N SER A 44 14.27 22.99 44.57
CA SER A 44 14.14 23.59 45.87
C SER A 44 15.47 24.05 46.31
N THR A 45 15.56 25.31 46.75
CA THR A 45 16.76 25.91 47.30
C THR A 45 17.34 24.93 48.33
N GLY A 46 18.53 24.39 48.06
CA GLY A 46 19.04 23.23 48.77
C GLY A 46 19.12 23.42 50.24
N SER A 47 18.49 22.58 50.97
CA SER A 47 18.98 22.19 52.31
C SER A 47 20.33 21.52 52.08
N ALA A 48 21.34 21.96 52.83
CA ALA A 48 22.71 21.49 52.67
C ALA A 48 22.73 19.93 52.63
N GLY A 49 23.22 19.41 51.54
CA GLY A 49 23.89 18.14 51.54
C GLY A 49 23.13 16.87 51.23
N THR A 50 22.21 16.86 50.29
CA THR A 50 22.01 15.63 49.50
C THR A 50 22.08 16.00 48.03
N ASN A 51 23.03 15.39 47.33
CA ASN A 51 23.05 15.51 45.88
C ASN A 51 21.67 15.05 45.42
N GLY A 52 20.83 15.99 44.96
CA GLY A 52 19.61 15.64 44.29
C GLY A 52 19.97 14.68 43.17
N THR A 53 19.38 13.53 43.16
CA THR A 53 19.44 12.68 41.99
C THR A 53 19.07 13.54 40.81
N ASN A 54 19.97 13.62 39.85
CA ASN A 54 19.68 14.29 38.61
C ASN A 54 18.30 13.81 38.17
N GLY A 55 17.33 14.71 38.16
CA GLY A 55 16.04 14.40 37.59
C GLY A 55 16.34 13.77 36.25
N SER A 56 15.85 12.57 36.01
CA SER A 56 15.98 11.94 34.71
C SER A 56 15.60 13.00 33.69
N THR A 57 16.53 13.35 32.85
CA THR A 57 16.25 14.20 31.70
C THR A 57 14.99 13.65 31.09
N GLY A 58 13.91 14.41 31.13
CA GLY A 58 12.66 13.99 30.53
C GLY A 58 13.03 13.46 29.16
N ALA A 59 12.66 12.25 28.88
CA ALA A 59 13.00 11.62 27.62
C ALA A 59 12.67 12.67 26.56
N THR A 60 13.68 13.11 25.84
CA THR A 60 13.50 13.97 24.67
C THR A 60 12.44 13.25 23.88
N GLY A 61 11.27 13.87 23.73
CA GLY A 61 10.16 13.27 23.00
C GLY A 61 10.80 12.74 21.73
N ALA A 62 10.66 11.45 21.50
CA ALA A 62 11.33 10.81 20.40
C ALA A 62 11.12 11.72 19.21
N THR A 63 12.19 12.22 18.64
CA THR A 63 12.14 12.91 17.34
C THR A 63 11.36 11.97 16.48
N GLY A 64 10.16 12.40 16.02
CA GLY A 64 9.26 11.54 15.30
C GLY A 64 10.10 10.79 14.31
N ALA A 65 10.21 9.49 14.48
CA ALA A 65 11.13 8.70 13.70
C ALA A 65 10.90 9.09 12.27
N THR A 66 11.93 9.48 11.59
CA THR A 66 11.91 9.71 10.17
C THR A 66 11.16 8.54 9.60
N GLY A 67 10.00 8.74 8.99
CA GLY A 67 8.91 7.81 8.65
C GLY A 67 9.15 6.34 8.36
N THR A 68 10.33 5.82 8.60
CA THR A 68 10.74 4.42 8.41
C THR A 68 10.54 3.55 9.65
N ALA A 69 10.29 4.13 10.81
CA ALA A 69 10.34 3.42 12.09
C ALA A 69 9.26 2.34 12.27
N ASN A 70 8.24 2.29 11.43
CA ASN A 70 7.15 1.33 11.57
C ASN A 70 6.72 0.65 10.26
N VAL A 71 7.50 0.76 9.18
CA VAL A 71 7.22 0.00 7.97
C VAL A 71 7.68 -1.44 8.19
N ILE A 72 6.78 -2.37 7.94
CA ILE A 72 7.02 -3.80 8.09
C ILE A 72 7.05 -4.41 6.68
N TYR A 73 7.99 -5.28 6.43
CA TYR A 73 8.08 -5.99 5.15
C TYR A 73 8.40 -7.46 5.36
N SER A 74 8.01 -8.29 4.38
CA SER A 74 8.43 -9.69 4.33
C SER A 74 9.79 -9.84 3.64
N ALA A 75 10.47 -10.95 3.86
CA ALA A 75 11.44 -11.43 2.89
C ALA A 75 10.72 -11.69 1.54
N TRP A 76 11.49 -11.86 0.46
CA TRP A 76 10.95 -12.42 -0.77
C TRP A 76 10.51 -13.85 -0.49
N THR A 77 9.24 -14.13 -0.71
CA THR A 77 8.60 -15.39 -0.35
C THR A 77 8.10 -16.08 -1.60
N THR A 78 8.46 -17.32 -1.76
CA THR A 78 7.92 -18.22 -2.76
C THR A 78 6.73 -18.96 -2.13
N PRO A 79 5.53 -18.90 -2.71
CA PRO A 79 4.40 -19.70 -2.22
C PRO A 79 4.71 -21.19 -2.26
N ALA A 80 4.33 -21.91 -1.23
CA ALA A 80 4.58 -23.37 -1.14
C ALA A 80 3.82 -24.15 -2.21
N SER A 81 2.61 -23.70 -2.55
CA SER A 81 1.77 -24.29 -3.59
C SER A 81 0.73 -23.28 -4.07
N TYR A 82 0.21 -23.54 -5.25
CA TYR A 82 -0.98 -22.85 -5.77
C TYR A 82 -2.14 -23.84 -5.84
N THR A 83 -3.30 -23.40 -5.39
CA THR A 83 -4.55 -24.15 -5.53
C THR A 83 -5.25 -23.68 -6.78
N LYS A 84 -5.55 -24.62 -7.69
CA LYS A 84 -6.29 -24.32 -8.92
C LYS A 84 -7.78 -24.36 -8.63
N ASP A 85 -8.49 -23.34 -9.09
CA ASP A 85 -9.94 -23.28 -9.12
C ASP A 85 -10.43 -22.90 -10.53
N THR A 86 -11.73 -23.07 -10.79
CA THR A 86 -12.34 -22.66 -12.06
C THR A 86 -13.55 -21.77 -11.75
N ILE A 87 -13.40 -20.48 -12.03
CA ILE A 87 -14.43 -19.47 -11.76
C ILE A 87 -14.92 -18.93 -13.11
N PHE A 88 -16.22 -19.08 -13.40
CA PHE A 88 -16.83 -18.70 -14.68
C PHE A 88 -16.04 -19.21 -15.91
N SER A 89 -15.63 -20.47 -15.86
CA SER A 89 -14.83 -21.13 -16.91
C SER A 89 -13.40 -20.57 -17.08
N THR A 90 -12.91 -19.76 -16.17
CA THR A 90 -11.54 -19.25 -16.17
C THR A 90 -10.73 -19.91 -15.06
N TYR A 91 -9.48 -20.27 -15.35
CA TYR A 91 -8.59 -20.85 -14.36
C TYR A 91 -8.00 -19.78 -13.45
N HIS A 92 -8.16 -20.00 -12.16
CA HIS A 92 -7.56 -19.26 -11.07
C HIS A 92 -6.55 -20.14 -10.33
N PHE A 93 -5.46 -19.56 -9.91
CA PHE A 93 -4.45 -20.23 -9.10
C PHE A 93 -4.13 -19.37 -7.88
N ASP A 94 -4.61 -19.82 -6.75
CA ASP A 94 -4.51 -19.09 -5.47
C ASP A 94 -3.36 -19.59 -4.63
N ALA A 95 -2.61 -18.67 -4.03
CA ALA A 95 -1.62 -18.97 -3.02
C ALA A 95 -1.73 -18.01 -1.83
N ASN A 96 -1.55 -18.53 -0.62
CA ASN A 96 -1.62 -17.72 0.59
C ASN A 96 -0.22 -17.48 1.17
N ILE A 97 0.06 -16.23 1.52
CA ILE A 97 1.28 -15.81 2.22
C ILE A 97 0.87 -15.30 3.60
N PRO A 98 1.20 -16.02 4.68
CA PRO A 98 0.91 -15.58 6.03
C PRO A 98 1.55 -14.21 6.32
N ALA A 99 0.76 -13.29 6.86
CA ALA A 99 1.16 -11.91 7.13
C ALA A 99 0.54 -11.42 8.45
N ALA A 100 0.87 -12.06 9.56
CA ALA A 100 0.27 -11.83 10.88
C ALA A 100 0.32 -10.37 11.37
N LYS A 101 1.17 -9.53 10.76
CA LYS A 101 1.24 -8.09 11.04
C LYS A 101 0.19 -7.27 10.30
N ILE A 102 -0.57 -7.86 9.39
CA ILE A 102 -1.74 -7.22 8.79
C ILE A 102 -2.89 -7.34 9.80
N THR A 103 -3.02 -6.32 10.62
CA THR A 103 -4.06 -6.19 11.64
C THR A 103 -5.26 -5.42 11.08
N GLN A 104 -6.38 -5.41 11.79
CA GLN A 104 -7.53 -4.60 11.43
C GLN A 104 -7.16 -3.10 11.33
N ALA A 105 -6.33 -2.59 12.24
CA ALA A 105 -5.87 -1.21 12.20
C ALA A 105 -5.05 -0.87 10.93
N ILE A 106 -4.32 -1.83 10.38
CA ILE A 106 -3.62 -1.67 9.09
C ILE A 106 -4.63 -1.66 7.94
N LEU A 107 -5.63 -2.54 7.97
CA LEU A 107 -6.67 -2.58 6.93
C LEU A 107 -7.50 -1.29 6.91
N ASP A 108 -7.78 -0.72 8.09
CA ASP A 108 -8.62 0.48 8.21
C ASP A 108 -7.86 1.77 7.89
N ASN A 109 -6.57 1.88 8.25
CA ASN A 109 -5.85 3.15 8.23
C ASN A 109 -4.48 3.11 7.54
N GLY A 110 -3.98 1.94 7.18
CA GLY A 110 -2.68 1.74 6.56
C GLY A 110 -2.78 1.40 5.08
N THR A 111 -1.67 0.94 4.55
CA THR A 111 -1.58 0.40 3.19
C THR A 111 -0.69 -0.83 3.20
N VAL A 112 -1.08 -1.83 2.42
CA VAL A 112 -0.26 -3.00 2.15
C VAL A 112 0.05 -3.03 0.66
N LEU A 113 1.31 -2.90 0.32
CA LEU A 113 1.82 -3.02 -1.04
C LEU A 113 2.32 -4.44 -1.24
N VAL A 114 2.08 -5.01 -2.40
CA VAL A 114 2.59 -6.33 -2.76
C VAL A 114 3.36 -6.21 -4.07
N TYR A 115 4.55 -6.77 -4.09
CA TYR A 115 5.45 -6.78 -5.24
C TYR A 115 5.73 -8.21 -5.66
N GLY A 116 5.90 -8.41 -6.97
CA GLY A 116 6.23 -9.69 -7.57
C GLY A 116 7.54 -9.66 -8.35
N LYS A 117 8.30 -10.74 -8.24
CA LYS A 117 9.35 -11.17 -9.16
C LYS A 117 8.82 -12.40 -9.86
N LEU A 118 8.47 -12.25 -11.13
CA LEU A 118 7.92 -13.36 -11.90
C LEU A 118 9.05 -14.17 -12.54
N ASP A 119 8.83 -15.47 -12.65
CA ASP A 119 9.72 -16.42 -13.30
C ASP A 119 8.97 -17.13 -14.44
N GLY A 120 9.73 -17.75 -15.36
CA GLY A 120 9.14 -18.54 -16.45
C GLY A 120 8.75 -17.75 -17.70
N TYR A 121 8.70 -16.43 -17.64
CA TYR A 121 8.53 -15.60 -18.83
C TYR A 121 9.86 -15.40 -19.57
N THR A 122 9.82 -15.18 -20.88
CA THR A 122 11.01 -14.77 -21.62
C THR A 122 11.51 -13.41 -21.16
N ALA A 123 12.82 -13.17 -21.19
CA ALA A 123 13.41 -11.92 -20.73
C ALA A 123 12.92 -10.69 -21.52
N THR A 124 12.39 -10.88 -22.72
CA THR A 124 11.78 -9.82 -23.52
C THR A 124 10.44 -9.38 -22.98
N ILE A 125 9.68 -10.32 -22.38
CA ILE A 125 8.36 -10.07 -21.78
C ILE A 125 8.53 -9.64 -20.32
N TRP A 126 9.37 -10.37 -19.58
CA TRP A 126 9.63 -10.10 -18.17
C TRP A 126 11.10 -10.36 -17.83
N PRO A 127 11.94 -9.32 -17.71
CA PRO A 127 13.34 -9.47 -17.30
C PRO A 127 13.45 -10.11 -15.92
N THR A 128 14.41 -11.01 -15.75
CA THR A 128 14.60 -11.80 -14.49
C THR A 128 14.78 -10.94 -13.25
N SER A 129 15.32 -9.73 -13.39
CA SER A 129 15.52 -8.79 -12.28
C SER A 129 14.34 -7.84 -12.05
N GLN A 130 13.32 -7.92 -12.88
CA GLN A 130 12.20 -6.99 -12.80
C GLN A 130 11.36 -7.25 -11.54
N VAL A 131 11.05 -6.17 -10.84
CA VAL A 131 10.11 -6.14 -9.72
C VAL A 131 9.00 -5.17 -10.06
N SER A 132 7.76 -5.59 -9.91
CA SER A 132 6.60 -4.71 -10.10
C SER A 132 5.58 -4.88 -8.99
N ALA A 133 4.84 -3.81 -8.73
CA ALA A 133 3.70 -3.86 -7.83
C ALA A 133 2.56 -4.68 -8.46
N LEU A 134 1.83 -5.43 -7.64
CA LEU A 134 0.60 -6.05 -8.08
C LEU A 134 -0.55 -5.02 -8.12
N PRO A 135 -1.48 -5.13 -9.09
CA PRO A 135 -1.57 -6.18 -10.09
C PRO A 135 -0.53 -6.07 -11.21
N ILE A 136 0.02 -7.21 -11.63
CA ILE A 136 0.89 -7.31 -12.79
C ILE A 136 0.08 -7.96 -13.91
N VAL A 137 0.07 -7.34 -15.07
CA VAL A 137 -0.58 -7.85 -16.27
C VAL A 137 0.48 -8.11 -17.33
N VAL A 138 0.56 -9.35 -17.78
CA VAL A 138 1.48 -9.78 -18.84
C VAL A 138 0.64 -10.19 -20.04
N THR A 139 0.79 -9.46 -21.13
CA THR A 139 0.12 -9.78 -22.40
C THR A 139 1.12 -10.32 -23.39
N TYR A 140 0.80 -11.43 -24.02
CA TYR A 140 1.66 -12.07 -25.02
C TYR A 140 0.83 -12.70 -26.13
N GLU A 141 1.49 -13.02 -27.23
CA GLU A 141 0.85 -13.66 -28.38
C GLU A 141 1.41 -15.07 -28.56
N GLU A 142 0.52 -16.02 -28.83
CA GLU A 142 0.87 -17.36 -29.27
C GLU A 142 0.15 -17.62 -30.59
N GLY A 143 0.92 -17.66 -31.66
CA GLY A 143 0.39 -17.69 -33.02
C GLY A 143 -0.33 -16.38 -33.38
N THR A 144 -1.64 -16.42 -33.51
CA THR A 144 -2.51 -15.26 -33.80
C THR A 144 -3.41 -14.90 -32.64
N THR A 145 -3.25 -15.56 -31.49
CA THR A 145 -4.10 -15.37 -30.33
C THR A 145 -3.36 -14.60 -29.27
N THR A 146 -3.98 -13.55 -28.76
CA THR A 146 -3.47 -12.75 -27.64
C THR A 146 -3.97 -13.34 -26.32
N TYR A 147 -3.05 -13.59 -25.42
CA TYR A 147 -3.30 -14.07 -24.06
C TYR A 147 -2.90 -13.01 -23.05
N THR A 148 -3.51 -13.10 -21.89
CA THR A 148 -3.24 -12.20 -20.77
C THR A 148 -3.19 -12.96 -19.47
N ASP A 149 -2.05 -12.90 -18.82
CA ASP A 149 -1.82 -13.38 -17.47
C ASP A 149 -1.96 -12.22 -16.49
N THR A 150 -2.75 -12.39 -15.46
CA THR A 150 -2.96 -11.37 -14.42
C THR A 150 -2.57 -11.92 -13.06
N TRP A 151 -1.60 -11.30 -12.44
CA TRP A 151 -1.20 -11.56 -11.06
C TRP A 151 -1.78 -10.47 -10.18
N SER A 152 -2.62 -10.83 -9.23
CA SER A 152 -3.25 -9.90 -8.31
C SER A 152 -3.04 -10.30 -6.85
N SER A 153 -3.40 -9.43 -5.93
CA SER A 153 -3.36 -9.73 -4.50
C SER A 153 -4.64 -9.29 -3.81
N LEU A 154 -5.12 -10.12 -2.90
CA LEU A 154 -6.19 -9.79 -1.98
C LEU A 154 -5.62 -9.76 -0.56
N ILE A 155 -5.78 -8.61 0.09
CA ILE A 155 -5.29 -8.40 1.44
C ILE A 155 -6.42 -8.64 2.43
N THR A 156 -6.18 -9.54 3.37
CA THR A 156 -7.11 -9.84 4.45
C THR A 156 -6.39 -9.85 5.80
N LEU A 157 -7.14 -9.95 6.87
CA LEU A 157 -6.57 -10.01 8.23
C LEU A 157 -5.57 -11.17 8.33
N GLY A 158 -4.31 -10.84 8.61
CA GLY A 158 -3.23 -11.81 8.79
C GLY A 158 -2.75 -12.53 7.54
N ASN A 159 -3.20 -12.13 6.33
CA ASN A 159 -2.88 -12.86 5.12
C ASN A 159 -2.81 -11.98 3.86
N VAL A 160 -1.94 -12.37 2.94
CA VAL A 160 -1.89 -11.88 1.55
C VAL A 160 -2.19 -13.09 0.66
N LYS A 161 -3.33 -13.06 -0.04
CA LYS A 161 -3.64 -14.05 -1.06
C LYS A 161 -3.12 -13.53 -2.40
N ILE A 162 -2.30 -14.32 -3.08
CA ILE A 162 -1.92 -14.10 -4.47
C ILE A 162 -2.91 -14.87 -5.33
N ASP A 163 -3.43 -14.22 -6.34
CA ASP A 163 -4.31 -14.83 -7.33
C ASP A 163 -3.71 -14.63 -8.72
N PHE A 164 -3.53 -15.71 -9.44
CA PHE A 164 -3.11 -15.73 -10.83
C PHE A 164 -4.27 -16.16 -11.70
N VAL A 165 -4.55 -15.38 -12.72
CA VAL A 165 -5.61 -15.65 -13.70
C VAL A 165 -4.99 -15.68 -15.08
N ASP A 166 -5.24 -16.79 -15.79
CA ASP A 166 -4.90 -16.96 -17.20
C ASP A 166 -6.18 -16.95 -18.03
N ASN A 167 -6.32 -15.97 -18.91
CA ASN A 167 -7.52 -15.87 -19.75
C ASN A 167 -7.63 -16.94 -20.83
N GLY A 168 -6.54 -17.65 -21.11
CA GLY A 168 -6.50 -18.73 -22.09
C GLY A 168 -6.71 -20.12 -21.50
N ASN A 169 -6.70 -20.25 -20.19
CA ASN A 169 -6.73 -21.54 -19.49
C ASN A 169 -5.59 -22.48 -19.94
N LEU A 170 -4.42 -21.92 -20.24
CA LEU A 170 -3.30 -22.67 -20.80
C LEU A 170 -2.53 -23.49 -19.77
N TYR A 171 -2.60 -23.06 -18.50
CA TYR A 171 -1.78 -23.65 -17.44
C TYR A 171 -2.49 -24.80 -16.72
N GLY A 172 -1.79 -25.92 -16.60
CA GLY A 172 -2.19 -27.04 -15.73
C GLY A 172 -1.83 -26.81 -14.27
N GLY A 173 -0.85 -25.95 -14.01
CA GLY A 173 -0.32 -25.60 -12.69
C GLY A 173 0.67 -24.44 -12.82
N ILE A 174 0.96 -23.77 -11.71
CA ILE A 174 1.87 -22.63 -11.64
C ILE A 174 3.17 -23.05 -10.96
N SER A 175 4.29 -22.59 -11.52
CA SER A 175 5.62 -22.78 -10.94
C SER A 175 5.73 -22.11 -9.57
N ASN A 176 6.42 -22.77 -8.65
CA ASN A 176 6.75 -22.19 -7.35
C ASN A 176 7.97 -21.24 -7.41
N ALA A 177 8.47 -20.86 -8.59
CA ALA A 177 9.63 -19.98 -8.70
C ALA A 177 9.28 -18.49 -8.57
N HIS A 178 8.02 -18.13 -8.71
CA HIS A 178 7.58 -16.75 -8.51
C HIS A 178 7.77 -16.32 -7.05
N GLN A 179 8.29 -15.12 -6.85
CA GLN A 179 8.52 -14.57 -5.52
C GLN A 179 7.69 -13.32 -5.29
N PHE A 180 7.17 -13.21 -4.08
CA PHE A 180 6.39 -12.04 -3.67
C PHE A 180 6.92 -11.46 -2.36
N ARG A 181 6.79 -10.14 -2.24
CA ARG A 181 7.10 -9.40 -1.02
C ARG A 181 5.95 -8.46 -0.71
N TYR A 182 5.50 -8.42 0.53
CA TYR A 182 4.60 -7.38 0.97
C TYR A 182 5.32 -6.33 1.81
N VAL A 183 4.81 -5.10 1.77
CA VAL A 183 5.27 -3.96 2.56
C VAL A 183 4.05 -3.33 3.22
N ILE A 184 4.03 -3.32 4.54
CA ILE A 184 2.96 -2.75 5.36
C ILE A 184 3.38 -1.36 5.79
N ILE A 185 2.60 -0.36 5.41
CA ILE A 185 2.82 1.06 5.73
C ILE A 185 1.68 1.52 6.64
N PRO A 186 1.93 1.74 7.95
CA PRO A 186 0.94 2.30 8.86
C PRO A 186 0.46 3.68 8.42
N GLY A 187 -0.78 4.05 8.74
CA GLY A 187 -1.40 5.28 8.25
C GLY A 187 -0.63 6.57 8.53
N ALA A 188 -0.05 6.70 9.71
CA ALA A 188 0.77 7.86 10.05
C ALA A 188 2.03 7.99 9.16
N VAL A 189 2.65 6.86 8.81
CA VAL A 189 3.81 6.80 7.92
C VAL A 189 3.39 7.05 6.48
N LEU A 190 2.23 6.52 6.07
CA LEU A 190 1.66 6.70 4.74
C LEU A 190 1.47 8.18 4.43
N THR A 191 0.87 8.96 5.34
CA THR A 191 0.68 10.41 5.17
C THR A 191 2.00 11.14 4.96
N ALA A 192 3.03 10.82 5.76
CA ALA A 192 4.35 11.42 5.62
C ALA A 192 5.03 11.05 4.30
N THR A 193 4.76 9.85 3.78
CA THR A 193 5.37 9.34 2.54
C THR A 193 4.70 9.91 1.30
N ILE A 194 3.37 10.07 1.32
CA ILE A 194 2.63 10.74 0.23
C ILE A 194 3.15 12.16 0.04
N ASN A 195 3.46 12.87 1.12
CA ASN A 195 4.04 14.22 1.06
C ASN A 195 5.46 14.24 0.43
N LYS A 196 6.14 13.11 0.37
CA LYS A 196 7.45 12.95 -0.31
C LYS A 196 7.34 12.51 -1.76
N HIS A 197 6.13 12.36 -2.31
CA HIS A 197 5.87 11.95 -3.68
C HIS A 197 6.48 10.61 -4.09
N VAL A 198 6.56 9.65 -3.17
CA VAL A 198 7.03 8.29 -3.46
C VAL A 198 6.02 7.58 -4.36
N ASN A 199 6.49 7.08 -5.50
CA ASN A 199 5.66 6.26 -6.37
C ASN A 199 5.62 4.81 -5.85
N PHE A 200 4.48 4.39 -5.31
CA PHE A 200 4.32 3.04 -4.76
C PHE A 200 4.28 1.92 -5.81
N ASN A 201 4.11 2.25 -7.09
CA ASN A 201 4.23 1.28 -8.17
C ASN A 201 5.69 1.01 -8.58
N ASP A 202 6.60 1.86 -8.17
CA ASP A 202 8.04 1.72 -8.39
C ASP A 202 8.70 1.16 -7.13
N TYR A 203 9.04 -0.13 -7.18
CA TYR A 203 9.66 -0.81 -6.04
C TYR A 203 10.98 -0.15 -5.61
N SER A 204 11.77 0.36 -6.55
CA SER A 204 13.06 0.99 -6.23
C SER A 204 12.88 2.26 -5.40
N GLN A 205 11.86 3.06 -5.68
CA GLN A 205 11.53 4.23 -4.87
C GLN A 205 11.04 3.84 -3.47
N VAL A 206 10.23 2.79 -3.37
CA VAL A 206 9.73 2.27 -2.10
C VAL A 206 10.89 1.69 -1.29
N GLN A 207 11.77 0.92 -1.92
CA GLN A 207 12.97 0.36 -1.31
C GLN A 207 13.86 1.47 -0.74
N GLN A 208 14.12 2.50 -1.53
CA GLN A 208 14.93 3.65 -1.10
C GLN A 208 14.25 4.45 0.03
N ALA A 209 12.96 4.74 -0.11
CA ALA A 209 12.21 5.54 0.87
C ALA A 209 12.13 4.89 2.24
N PHE A 210 12.08 3.57 2.29
CA PHE A 210 11.91 2.79 3.52
C PHE A 210 13.14 1.97 3.91
N HIS A 211 14.26 2.10 3.18
CA HIS A 211 15.51 1.36 3.41
C HIS A 211 15.28 -0.17 3.46
N LEU A 212 14.49 -0.69 2.51
CA LEU A 212 14.25 -2.12 2.44
C LEU A 212 15.48 -2.84 1.88
N PRO A 213 15.83 -4.03 2.40
CA PRO A 213 16.91 -4.84 1.82
C PRO A 213 16.51 -5.40 0.45
N ASP A 214 17.49 -5.84 -0.31
CA ASP A 214 17.32 -6.52 -1.60
C ASP A 214 16.57 -7.85 -1.48
#